data_5ca460b271e5836e94facb6f57f63927
#
_entry.id   5ca460b271e5836e94facb6f57f63927
#
_cell.length_a   1.000
_cell.length_b   1.000
_cell.length_c   1.000
_cell.angle_alpha   90.00
_cell.angle_beta   90.00
_cell.angle_gamma   90.00
#
_symmetry.space_group_name_H-M   'P 1'
#
loop_
_entity.id
_entity.type
_entity.pdbx_description
1 polymer ?
#
loop_
_entity_poly.entity_id
_entity_poly.type
_entity_poly.pdbx_seq_one_letter_code
_entity_poly.pdbx_strand_id
1 'polypeptide(L)'
;MRLFDDRVDAGRQMAMRLESFRGQDIVVLGLPRGGVPVAFEVAKALQAPLDVLVVRKLGVPFQPELAFGAIGEDGVRMLNDAVVREAHLDGDDMDTVERRERIELRRRAERFRRGRDRISLTGRIAVIVDDGVATGASARAACQVARAHGASSVVLAVPIGPDDVVARFAGYADEVVCLRTPAFFFAVGQGYRHFPQTSDEEVIALLDRARDGLAEGASAGAVDPPLRDEEVTVTAGPAMVAGHLTIPENPTGIVVFAHGSGSSRHSPRNRYVATVLNRAGLATLLFDLLTPAEERNRANVFDIELLAGRLVDVTLWLASQPDTASLPVGYFGASTGAGAALVAAADPRAKVSAVVSRGGRPDLAGRSLANVVAPTLLIVGGRDEVVIELNQRAQAAMPGKCELAIVPGATHLFEEPGTLEQVAKLACDWFVDHLSQLAVRPVGG
;
A
#
# COMPACT_ATOMS: atom_id res chain seq x y z
N MET A 1 -11.39 23.50 -6.88
CA MET A 1 -11.31 22.29 -6.03
C MET A 1 -10.25 21.37 -6.61
N ARG A 2 -9.35 20.79 -5.80
CA ARG A 2 -8.37 19.80 -6.27
C ARG A 2 -9.10 18.47 -6.46
N LEU A 3 -9.13 17.91 -7.68
CA LEU A 3 -9.76 16.63 -7.98
C LEU A 3 -8.89 15.48 -7.48
N PHE A 4 -9.51 14.33 -7.17
CA PHE A 4 -8.78 13.06 -7.07
C PHE A 4 -8.35 12.63 -8.48
N ASP A 5 -7.19 12.02 -8.61
CA ASP A 5 -6.78 11.50 -9.90
C ASP A 5 -7.70 10.32 -10.31
N ASP A 6 -7.93 9.39 -9.39
CA ASP A 6 -8.83 8.25 -9.55
C ASP A 6 -9.31 7.74 -8.18
N ARG A 7 -9.98 6.56 -8.16
CA ARG A 7 -10.44 5.91 -6.92
C ARG A 7 -9.30 5.41 -6.03
N VAL A 8 -8.16 5.07 -6.60
CA VAL A 8 -6.97 4.63 -5.85
C VAL A 8 -6.38 5.82 -5.09
N ASP A 9 -6.21 6.97 -5.74
CA ASP A 9 -5.77 8.20 -5.08
C ASP A 9 -6.74 8.63 -3.98
N ALA A 10 -8.05 8.57 -4.23
CA ALA A 10 -9.07 8.85 -3.23
C ALA A 10 -8.98 7.91 -2.02
N GLY A 11 -8.77 6.61 -2.27
CA GLY A 11 -8.61 5.60 -1.23
C GLY A 11 -7.38 5.81 -0.36
N ARG A 12 -6.25 6.18 -0.95
CA ARG A 12 -5.02 6.52 -0.22
C ARG A 12 -5.19 7.76 0.67
N GLN A 13 -5.87 8.80 0.17
CA GLN A 13 -6.18 9.99 0.98
C GLN A 13 -7.17 9.66 2.09
N MET A 14 -8.16 8.79 1.85
CA MET A 14 -9.10 8.32 2.86
C MET A 14 -8.39 7.51 3.95
N ALA A 15 -7.48 6.62 3.59
CA ALA A 15 -6.71 5.82 4.53
C ALA A 15 -5.92 6.69 5.52
N MET A 16 -5.30 7.78 5.06
CA MET A 16 -4.63 8.73 5.95
C MET A 16 -5.59 9.38 6.95
N ARG A 17 -6.83 9.62 6.55
CA ARG A 17 -7.85 10.23 7.43
C ARG A 17 -8.39 9.24 8.46
N LEU A 18 -8.34 7.95 8.14
CA LEU A 18 -8.81 6.85 8.98
C LEU A 18 -7.68 6.19 9.79
N GLU A 19 -6.49 6.77 9.84
CA GLU A 19 -5.31 6.19 10.51
C GLU A 19 -5.56 5.89 12.00
N SER A 20 -6.44 6.64 12.67
CA SER A 20 -6.83 6.41 14.06
C SER A 20 -7.52 5.06 14.30
N PHE A 21 -8.00 4.40 13.25
CA PHE A 21 -8.61 3.06 13.33
C PHE A 21 -7.61 1.91 13.17
N ARG A 22 -6.35 2.20 12.83
CA ARG A 22 -5.32 1.17 12.71
C ARG A 22 -5.14 0.41 14.04
N GLY A 23 -5.11 -0.91 13.96
CA GLY A 23 -4.95 -1.78 15.12
C GLY A 23 -6.22 -1.99 15.96
N GLN A 24 -7.33 -1.34 15.60
CA GLN A 24 -8.62 -1.63 16.20
C GLN A 24 -9.29 -2.82 15.50
N ASP A 25 -10.25 -3.47 16.16
CA ASP A 25 -10.99 -4.59 15.57
C ASP A 25 -12.06 -4.07 14.58
N ILE A 26 -11.60 -3.74 13.38
CA ILE A 26 -12.41 -3.18 12.31
C ILE A 26 -12.62 -4.17 11.15
N VAL A 27 -13.68 -3.98 10.39
CA VAL A 27 -13.88 -4.56 9.05
C VAL A 27 -14.16 -3.43 8.07
N VAL A 28 -13.39 -3.35 6.99
CA VAL A 28 -13.64 -2.43 5.90
C VAL A 28 -14.62 -3.05 4.92
N LEU A 29 -15.69 -2.34 4.59
CA LEU A 29 -16.78 -2.81 3.75
C LEU A 29 -16.94 -1.91 2.54
N GLY A 30 -16.52 -2.39 1.37
CA GLY A 30 -16.72 -1.65 0.12
C GLY A 30 -18.14 -1.78 -0.43
N LEU A 31 -18.76 -0.67 -0.81
CA LEU A 31 -20.04 -0.71 -1.51
C LEU A 31 -19.80 -1.00 -3.01
N PRO A 32 -20.26 -2.16 -3.51
CA PRO A 32 -19.98 -2.50 -4.90
C PRO A 32 -20.82 -1.65 -5.88
N ARG A 33 -20.23 -1.25 -6.98
CA ARG A 33 -18.88 -1.59 -7.44
C ARG A 33 -17.83 -0.54 -7.10
N GLY A 34 -18.17 0.75 -7.27
CA GLY A 34 -17.23 1.88 -7.22
C GLY A 34 -16.52 2.09 -5.89
N GLY A 35 -17.15 1.74 -4.77
CA GLY A 35 -16.56 1.86 -3.44
C GLY A 35 -15.45 0.84 -3.16
N VAL A 36 -15.41 -0.31 -3.88
CA VAL A 36 -14.43 -1.37 -3.58
C VAL A 36 -12.99 -0.97 -3.87
N PRO A 37 -12.64 -0.28 -4.98
CA PRO A 37 -11.27 0.21 -5.18
C PRO A 37 -10.80 1.19 -4.10
N VAL A 38 -11.70 2.05 -3.60
CA VAL A 38 -11.40 2.98 -2.49
C VAL A 38 -11.21 2.19 -1.19
N ALA A 39 -12.12 1.25 -0.89
CA ALA A 39 -12.09 0.39 0.29
C ALA A 39 -10.83 -0.48 0.34
N PHE A 40 -10.36 -0.96 -0.81
CA PHE A 40 -9.13 -1.75 -0.90
C PHE A 40 -7.90 -0.97 -0.41
N GLU A 41 -7.72 0.28 -0.84
CA GLU A 41 -6.60 1.10 -0.37
C GLU A 41 -6.71 1.41 1.13
N VAL A 42 -7.94 1.63 1.64
CA VAL A 42 -8.19 1.82 3.07
C VAL A 42 -7.85 0.55 3.86
N ALA A 43 -8.38 -0.61 3.46
CA ALA A 43 -8.15 -1.88 4.13
C ALA A 43 -6.66 -2.25 4.15
N LYS A 44 -5.99 -2.08 3.01
CA LYS A 44 -4.54 -2.31 2.86
C LYS A 44 -3.73 -1.42 3.81
N ALA A 45 -4.04 -0.13 3.87
CA ALA A 45 -3.32 0.81 4.72
C ALA A 45 -3.55 0.54 6.21
N LEU A 46 -4.77 0.22 6.61
CA LEU A 46 -5.12 -0.06 8.00
C LEU A 46 -4.81 -1.51 8.43
N GLN A 47 -4.35 -2.36 7.50
CA GLN A 47 -4.13 -3.80 7.71
C GLN A 47 -5.39 -4.51 8.23
N ALA A 48 -6.55 -4.13 7.69
CA ALA A 48 -7.85 -4.59 8.12
C ALA A 48 -8.51 -5.53 7.10
N PRO A 49 -9.36 -6.46 7.54
CA PRO A 49 -10.15 -7.28 6.63
C PRO A 49 -11.03 -6.44 5.71
N LEU A 50 -11.07 -6.83 4.41
CA LEU A 50 -11.94 -6.24 3.39
C LEU A 50 -13.02 -7.23 2.97
N ASP A 51 -14.27 -6.77 2.98
CA ASP A 51 -15.39 -7.47 2.35
C ASP A 51 -16.25 -6.48 1.56
N VAL A 52 -17.20 -6.99 0.80
CA VAL A 52 -18.26 -6.18 0.20
C VAL A 52 -19.49 -6.17 1.09
N LEU A 53 -20.22 -5.06 1.08
CA LEU A 53 -21.55 -5.00 1.68
C LEU A 53 -22.57 -4.82 0.56
N VAL A 54 -23.26 -5.91 0.21
CA VAL A 54 -24.26 -5.87 -0.85
C VAL A 54 -25.61 -5.46 -0.28
N VAL A 55 -26.12 -4.34 -0.75
CA VAL A 55 -27.44 -3.81 -0.39
C VAL A 55 -28.26 -3.54 -1.64
N ARG A 56 -29.57 -3.66 -1.52
CA ARG A 56 -30.52 -3.37 -2.61
C ARG A 56 -31.63 -2.47 -2.12
N LYS A 57 -31.88 -1.39 -2.87
CA LYS A 57 -33.04 -0.53 -2.63
C LYS A 57 -34.32 -1.27 -3.03
N LEU A 58 -35.37 -1.10 -2.26
CA LEU A 58 -36.73 -1.49 -2.62
C LEU A 58 -37.44 -0.28 -3.18
N GLY A 59 -37.40 -0.12 -4.50
CA GLY A 59 -38.05 1.01 -5.18
C GLY A 59 -39.55 0.84 -5.31
N VAL A 60 -40.30 1.92 -5.18
CA VAL A 60 -41.74 1.96 -5.44
C VAL A 60 -42.00 1.49 -6.87
N PRO A 61 -42.97 0.56 -7.15
CA PRO A 61 -43.16 -0.06 -8.47
C PRO A 61 -43.31 0.95 -9.62
N PHE A 62 -44.02 2.03 -9.41
CA PHE A 62 -44.27 3.08 -10.40
C PHE A 62 -43.28 4.25 -10.33
N GLN A 63 -42.39 4.27 -9.33
CA GLN A 63 -41.32 5.28 -9.14
C GLN A 63 -40.07 4.64 -8.55
N PRO A 64 -39.28 3.85 -9.31
CA PRO A 64 -38.18 3.04 -8.79
C PRO A 64 -37.06 3.84 -8.10
N GLU A 65 -36.91 5.13 -8.37
CA GLU A 65 -35.94 6.01 -7.69
C GLU A 65 -36.37 6.36 -6.27
N LEU A 66 -37.65 6.34 -5.95
CA LEU A 66 -38.16 6.50 -4.59
C LEU A 66 -38.14 5.13 -3.88
N ALA A 67 -37.27 5.01 -2.86
CA ALA A 67 -37.11 3.77 -2.12
C ALA A 67 -38.07 3.71 -0.92
N PHE A 68 -38.93 2.70 -0.89
CA PHE A 68 -39.76 2.39 0.28
C PHE A 68 -39.02 1.52 1.30
N GLY A 69 -37.81 1.07 0.98
CA GLY A 69 -37.01 0.27 1.86
C GLY A 69 -35.67 -0.14 1.25
N ALA A 70 -34.99 -1.00 1.97
CA ALA A 70 -33.77 -1.65 1.52
C ALA A 70 -33.65 -3.06 2.12
N ILE A 71 -32.94 -3.92 1.41
CA ILE A 71 -32.58 -5.26 1.88
C ILE A 71 -31.07 -5.45 1.87
N GLY A 72 -30.60 -6.20 2.82
CA GLY A 72 -29.24 -6.72 2.92
C GLY A 72 -29.22 -8.24 2.91
N GLU A 73 -28.03 -8.78 3.01
CA GLU A 73 -27.81 -10.21 3.17
C GLU A 73 -28.42 -10.72 4.48
N ASP A 74 -28.49 -12.05 4.65
CA ASP A 74 -28.99 -12.73 5.84
C ASP A 74 -30.41 -12.32 6.29
N GLY A 75 -31.24 -11.91 5.32
CA GLY A 75 -32.65 -11.60 5.58
C GLY A 75 -32.89 -10.20 6.12
N VAL A 76 -31.85 -9.37 6.25
CA VAL A 76 -32.03 -7.98 6.73
C VAL A 76 -32.99 -7.23 5.79
N ARG A 77 -34.02 -6.62 6.41
CA ARG A 77 -35.04 -5.83 5.73
C ARG A 77 -35.33 -4.57 6.53
N MET A 78 -35.36 -3.46 5.85
CA MET A 78 -35.70 -2.17 6.45
C MET A 78 -36.72 -1.47 5.58
N LEU A 79 -37.75 -0.93 6.20
CA LEU A 79 -38.81 -0.19 5.55
C LEU A 79 -38.80 1.28 5.96
N ASN A 80 -39.23 2.11 5.04
CA ASN A 80 -39.56 3.51 5.31
C ASN A 80 -41.08 3.62 5.31
N ASP A 81 -41.67 3.50 6.51
CA ASP A 81 -43.13 3.52 6.69
C ASP A 81 -43.77 4.79 6.18
N ALA A 82 -43.06 5.91 6.13
CA ALA A 82 -43.58 7.15 5.60
C ALA A 82 -43.81 7.01 4.06
N VAL A 83 -42.81 6.48 3.35
CA VAL A 83 -42.92 6.23 1.90
C VAL A 83 -43.94 5.16 1.59
N VAL A 84 -44.01 4.06 2.37
CA VAL A 84 -45.01 3.01 2.21
C VAL A 84 -46.43 3.59 2.27
N ARG A 85 -46.70 4.43 3.26
CA ARG A 85 -48.00 5.10 3.42
C ARG A 85 -48.28 6.10 2.31
N GLU A 86 -47.32 6.94 1.95
CA GLU A 86 -47.47 7.98 0.93
C GLU A 86 -47.67 7.38 -0.46
N ALA A 87 -46.94 6.32 -0.78
CA ALA A 87 -47.08 5.60 -2.05
C ALA A 87 -48.26 4.58 -2.10
N HIS A 88 -49.00 4.45 -0.99
CA HIS A 88 -50.12 3.52 -0.83
C HIS A 88 -49.79 2.08 -1.22
N LEU A 89 -48.55 1.62 -0.87
CA LEU A 89 -48.09 0.27 -1.19
C LEU A 89 -48.82 -0.75 -0.32
N ASP A 90 -49.33 -1.79 -0.94
CA ASP A 90 -49.85 -2.96 -0.23
C ASP A 90 -48.79 -4.04 -0.01
N GLY A 91 -49.17 -5.13 0.68
CA GLY A 91 -48.28 -6.24 0.95
C GLY A 91 -47.77 -6.95 -0.32
N ASP A 92 -48.65 -7.12 -1.30
CA ASP A 92 -48.30 -7.84 -2.53
C ASP A 92 -47.34 -7.04 -3.42
N ASP A 93 -47.49 -5.72 -3.46
CA ASP A 93 -46.57 -4.81 -4.12
C ASP A 93 -45.18 -4.91 -3.55
N MET A 94 -45.09 -4.79 -2.22
CA MET A 94 -43.80 -4.84 -1.47
C MET A 94 -43.14 -6.21 -1.63
N ASP A 95 -43.87 -7.30 -1.49
CA ASP A 95 -43.34 -8.66 -1.60
C ASP A 95 -42.85 -8.98 -3.01
N THR A 96 -43.53 -8.44 -4.04
CA THR A 96 -43.11 -8.62 -5.43
C THR A 96 -41.77 -7.96 -5.72
N VAL A 97 -41.59 -6.71 -5.29
CA VAL A 97 -40.31 -6.00 -5.42
C VAL A 97 -39.21 -6.69 -4.60
N GLU A 98 -39.54 -7.04 -3.35
CA GLU A 98 -38.56 -7.67 -2.45
C GLU A 98 -38.06 -9.00 -2.98
N ARG A 99 -38.92 -9.89 -3.47
CA ARG A 99 -38.53 -11.19 -4.07
C ARG A 99 -37.55 -11.01 -5.22
N ARG A 100 -37.82 -10.07 -6.13
CA ARG A 100 -36.96 -9.78 -7.27
C ARG A 100 -35.58 -9.26 -6.79
N GLU A 101 -35.58 -8.31 -5.89
CA GLU A 101 -34.33 -7.70 -5.38
C GLU A 101 -33.51 -8.67 -4.49
N ARG A 102 -34.14 -9.61 -3.77
CA ARG A 102 -33.47 -10.69 -3.03
C ARG A 102 -32.72 -11.66 -3.94
N ILE A 103 -33.30 -12.01 -5.09
CA ILE A 103 -32.63 -12.87 -6.09
C ILE A 103 -31.35 -12.18 -6.59
N GLU A 104 -31.47 -10.92 -6.96
CA GLU A 104 -30.34 -10.15 -7.48
C GLU A 104 -29.27 -9.91 -6.40
N LEU A 105 -29.67 -9.65 -5.15
CA LEU A 105 -28.76 -9.49 -4.02
C LEU A 105 -27.92 -10.76 -3.80
N ARG A 106 -28.56 -11.93 -3.73
CA ARG A 106 -27.86 -13.22 -3.58
C ARG A 106 -26.90 -13.46 -4.73
N ARG A 107 -27.37 -13.30 -5.97
CA ARG A 107 -26.54 -13.47 -7.17
C ARG A 107 -25.27 -12.61 -7.13
N ARG A 108 -25.37 -11.35 -6.68
CA ARG A 108 -24.22 -10.45 -6.55
C ARG A 108 -23.30 -10.85 -5.41
N ALA A 109 -23.85 -11.18 -4.24
CA ALA A 109 -23.07 -11.60 -3.09
C ALA A 109 -22.26 -12.88 -3.39
N GLU A 110 -22.90 -13.89 -3.99
CA GLU A 110 -22.25 -15.13 -4.44
C GLU A 110 -21.16 -14.86 -5.48
N ARG A 111 -21.45 -13.99 -6.46
CA ARG A 111 -20.49 -13.64 -7.52
C ARG A 111 -19.24 -12.97 -6.95
N PHE A 112 -19.40 -11.99 -6.07
CA PHE A 112 -18.24 -11.26 -5.50
C PHE A 112 -17.44 -12.10 -4.53
N ARG A 113 -18.07 -12.92 -3.71
CA ARG A 113 -17.40 -13.78 -2.73
C ARG A 113 -16.99 -15.14 -3.26
N ARG A 114 -17.47 -15.56 -4.45
CA ARG A 114 -17.14 -16.88 -5.02
C ARG A 114 -17.39 -18.04 -4.04
N GLY A 115 -18.55 -18.05 -3.38
CA GLY A 115 -18.96 -19.07 -2.43
C GLY A 115 -18.30 -18.99 -1.06
N ARG A 116 -17.59 -17.91 -0.75
CA ARG A 116 -17.02 -17.67 0.59
C ARG A 116 -18.04 -17.04 1.53
N ASP A 117 -17.89 -17.33 2.82
CA ASP A 117 -18.69 -16.70 3.85
C ASP A 117 -18.38 -15.22 4.01
N ARG A 118 -19.35 -14.45 4.45
CA ARG A 118 -19.22 -13.04 4.81
C ARG A 118 -18.37 -12.92 6.09
N ILE A 119 -17.54 -11.88 6.15
CA ILE A 119 -16.80 -11.56 7.38
C ILE A 119 -17.79 -11.12 8.48
N SER A 120 -17.70 -11.71 9.66
CA SER A 120 -18.57 -11.34 10.80
C SER A 120 -18.32 -9.90 11.24
N LEU A 121 -19.40 -9.17 11.49
CA LEU A 121 -19.36 -7.79 12.02
C LEU A 121 -19.68 -7.73 13.52
N THR A 122 -20.07 -8.86 14.13
CA THR A 122 -20.51 -8.91 15.52
C THR A 122 -19.43 -8.38 16.46
N GLY A 123 -19.75 -7.31 17.18
CA GLY A 123 -18.86 -6.64 18.14
C GLY A 123 -17.76 -5.78 17.53
N ARG A 124 -17.62 -5.75 16.20
CA ARG A 124 -16.56 -5.05 15.47
C ARG A 124 -16.99 -3.69 14.93
N ILE A 125 -16.05 -2.83 14.65
CA ILE A 125 -16.31 -1.57 13.96
C ILE A 125 -16.44 -1.83 12.46
N ALA A 126 -17.58 -1.45 11.86
CA ALA A 126 -17.79 -1.51 10.42
C ALA A 126 -17.41 -0.18 9.75
N VAL A 127 -16.35 -0.17 8.95
CA VAL A 127 -15.94 1.00 8.15
C VAL A 127 -16.50 0.83 6.74
N ILE A 128 -17.62 1.49 6.46
CA ILE A 128 -18.31 1.44 5.18
C ILE A 128 -17.70 2.47 4.24
N VAL A 129 -17.25 2.03 3.07
CA VAL A 129 -16.55 2.87 2.09
C VAL A 129 -17.28 2.84 0.74
N ASP A 130 -17.52 4.05 0.19
CA ASP A 130 -18.02 4.22 -1.17
C ASP A 130 -17.12 5.22 -1.94
N ASP A 131 -17.22 5.29 -3.26
CA ASP A 131 -16.47 6.26 -4.08
C ASP A 131 -17.02 7.69 -4.00
N GLY A 132 -18.18 7.86 -3.38
CA GLY A 132 -18.82 9.13 -3.06
C GLY A 132 -20.31 8.96 -2.80
N VAL A 133 -20.90 9.97 -2.18
CA VAL A 133 -22.33 9.96 -1.82
C VAL A 133 -23.03 11.10 -2.53
N ALA A 134 -24.03 10.76 -3.37
CA ALA A 134 -24.95 11.74 -3.94
C ALA A 134 -26.26 11.83 -3.12
N THR A 135 -27.20 10.92 -3.32
CA THR A 135 -28.45 10.87 -2.55
C THR A 135 -28.30 10.17 -1.21
N GLY A 136 -27.31 9.32 -1.08
CA GLY A 136 -26.99 8.56 0.14
C GLY A 136 -27.90 7.36 0.41
N ALA A 137 -28.84 7.02 -0.47
CA ALA A 137 -29.79 5.94 -0.21
C ALA A 137 -29.11 4.58 0.00
N SER A 138 -28.13 4.23 -0.84
CA SER A 138 -27.36 2.97 -0.71
C SER A 138 -26.51 2.97 0.55
N ALA A 139 -25.83 4.08 0.86
CA ALA A 139 -24.97 4.18 2.03
C ALA A 139 -25.78 4.14 3.35
N ARG A 140 -26.98 4.77 3.39
CA ARG A 140 -27.89 4.65 4.56
C ARG A 140 -28.33 3.20 4.77
N ALA A 141 -28.75 2.53 3.68
CA ALA A 141 -29.10 1.11 3.74
C ALA A 141 -27.90 0.27 4.24
N ALA A 142 -26.70 0.55 3.76
CA ALA A 142 -25.49 -0.15 4.19
C ALA A 142 -25.19 0.05 5.69
N CYS A 143 -25.32 1.27 6.20
CA CYS A 143 -25.13 1.55 7.65
C CYS A 143 -26.12 0.74 8.48
N GLN A 144 -27.39 0.69 8.08
CA GLN A 144 -28.42 -0.06 8.80
C GLN A 144 -28.18 -1.58 8.73
N VAL A 145 -27.77 -2.10 7.55
CA VAL A 145 -27.43 -3.52 7.38
C VAL A 145 -26.24 -3.90 8.24
N ALA A 146 -25.16 -3.08 8.26
CA ALA A 146 -23.99 -3.35 9.10
C ALA A 146 -24.38 -3.39 10.60
N ARG A 147 -25.26 -2.48 11.03
CA ARG A 147 -25.75 -2.46 12.41
C ARG A 147 -26.61 -3.68 12.73
N ALA A 148 -27.49 -4.09 11.82
CA ALA A 148 -28.29 -5.33 11.95
C ALA A 148 -27.43 -6.59 11.99
N HIS A 149 -26.25 -6.58 11.39
CA HIS A 149 -25.27 -7.64 11.47
C HIS A 149 -24.38 -7.58 12.74
N GLY A 150 -24.73 -6.75 13.71
CA GLY A 150 -24.10 -6.70 15.03
C GLY A 150 -22.84 -5.86 15.11
N ALA A 151 -22.61 -4.95 14.18
CA ALA A 151 -21.51 -3.99 14.29
C ALA A 151 -21.66 -3.14 15.57
N SER A 152 -20.58 -3.03 16.36
CA SER A 152 -20.54 -2.23 17.57
C SER A 152 -20.54 -0.73 17.28
N SER A 153 -19.94 -0.34 16.16
CA SER A 153 -19.91 1.01 15.63
C SER A 153 -19.92 0.98 14.11
N VAL A 154 -20.51 1.99 13.48
CA VAL A 154 -20.59 2.16 12.03
C VAL A 154 -19.97 3.49 11.64
N VAL A 155 -18.91 3.42 10.84
CA VAL A 155 -18.22 4.57 10.27
C VAL A 155 -18.51 4.60 8.77
N LEU A 156 -18.99 5.74 8.26
CA LEU A 156 -19.13 5.95 6.82
C LEU A 156 -17.98 6.82 6.32
N ALA A 157 -17.24 6.31 5.35
CA ALA A 157 -16.08 6.97 4.78
C ALA A 157 -16.25 7.15 3.26
N VAL A 158 -16.33 8.40 2.79
CA VAL A 158 -16.54 8.73 1.39
C VAL A 158 -15.61 9.87 0.94
N PRO A 159 -14.95 9.76 -0.23
CA PRO A 159 -14.07 10.79 -0.73
C PRO A 159 -14.77 12.11 -1.03
N ILE A 160 -16.03 12.06 -1.50
CA ILE A 160 -16.79 13.25 -1.88
C ILE A 160 -18.27 13.09 -1.58
N GLY A 161 -18.90 14.17 -1.16
CA GLY A 161 -20.33 14.24 -0.90
C GLY A 161 -20.85 15.68 -0.89
N PRO A 162 -22.16 15.88 -0.70
CA PRO A 162 -22.73 17.21 -0.52
C PRO A 162 -22.25 17.84 0.79
N ASP A 163 -22.40 19.15 0.93
CA ASP A 163 -21.96 19.93 2.11
C ASP A 163 -22.65 19.51 3.41
N ASP A 164 -23.86 19.02 3.31
CA ASP A 164 -24.69 18.53 4.42
C ASP A 164 -24.53 17.01 4.68
N VAL A 165 -23.53 16.34 4.09
CA VAL A 165 -23.36 14.87 4.16
C VAL A 165 -23.35 14.36 5.60
N VAL A 166 -22.70 15.04 6.54
CA VAL A 166 -22.66 14.62 7.95
C VAL A 166 -24.06 14.63 8.55
N ALA A 167 -24.81 15.70 8.33
CA ALA A 167 -26.19 15.81 8.82
C ALA A 167 -27.14 14.76 8.20
N ARG A 168 -26.96 14.40 6.94
CA ARG A 168 -27.77 13.38 6.25
C ARG A 168 -27.60 11.98 6.81
N PHE A 169 -26.49 11.71 7.48
CA PHE A 169 -26.19 10.40 8.06
C PHE A 169 -26.29 10.38 9.59
N ALA A 170 -26.71 11.48 10.21
CA ALA A 170 -27.04 11.51 11.63
C ALA A 170 -28.09 10.42 11.96
N GLY A 171 -27.77 9.56 12.93
CA GLY A 171 -28.60 8.41 13.31
C GLY A 171 -28.43 7.15 12.43
N TYR A 172 -27.65 7.21 11.33
CA TYR A 172 -27.29 6.04 10.51
C TYR A 172 -25.88 5.57 10.81
N ALA A 173 -24.91 6.46 10.82
CA ALA A 173 -23.53 6.20 11.16
C ALA A 173 -23.16 6.90 12.46
N ASP A 174 -22.24 6.31 13.24
CA ASP A 174 -21.70 6.90 14.47
C ASP A 174 -20.65 7.96 14.12
N GLU A 175 -19.93 7.75 13.02
CA GLU A 175 -18.98 8.72 12.47
C GLU A 175 -19.12 8.80 10.95
N VAL A 176 -18.96 10.02 10.39
CA VAL A 176 -18.96 10.26 8.94
C VAL A 176 -17.68 10.99 8.58
N VAL A 177 -16.86 10.35 7.76
CA VAL A 177 -15.63 10.90 7.22
C VAL A 177 -15.84 11.22 5.75
N CYS A 178 -15.84 12.51 5.40
CA CYS A 178 -15.92 12.97 4.02
C CYS A 178 -14.72 13.87 3.73
N LEU A 179 -13.94 13.55 2.69
CA LEU A 179 -12.73 14.32 2.39
C LEU A 179 -13.04 15.65 1.71
N ARG A 180 -14.11 15.69 0.91
CA ARG A 180 -14.47 16.88 0.11
C ARG A 180 -15.97 17.06 0.03
N THR A 181 -16.40 18.29 0.33
CA THR A 181 -17.80 18.72 0.27
C THR A 181 -17.89 19.99 -0.58
N PRO A 182 -17.91 19.89 -1.92
CA PRO A 182 -17.96 21.07 -2.79
C PRO A 182 -19.32 21.78 -2.68
N ALA A 183 -19.31 23.11 -2.71
CA ALA A 183 -20.52 23.93 -2.62
C ALA A 183 -21.54 23.64 -3.74
N PHE A 184 -21.09 23.22 -4.90
CA PHE A 184 -21.93 22.76 -6.02
C PHE A 184 -21.60 21.30 -6.31
N PHE A 185 -22.43 20.41 -5.81
CA PHE A 185 -22.27 18.98 -5.95
C PHE A 185 -23.45 18.38 -6.74
N PHE A 186 -23.19 17.88 -7.95
CA PHE A 186 -24.19 17.29 -8.83
C PHE A 186 -24.04 15.79 -9.02
N ALA A 187 -22.78 15.28 -9.01
CA ALA A 187 -22.49 13.87 -9.22
C ALA A 187 -21.13 13.51 -8.62
N VAL A 188 -20.99 12.25 -8.19
CA VAL A 188 -19.74 11.71 -7.60
C VAL A 188 -18.55 11.89 -8.55
N GLY A 189 -18.74 11.60 -9.84
CA GLY A 189 -17.67 11.67 -10.85
C GLY A 189 -17.01 13.04 -11.01
N GLN A 190 -17.68 14.14 -10.59
CA GLN A 190 -17.07 15.47 -10.66
C GLN A 190 -15.88 15.66 -9.69
N GLY A 191 -15.73 14.76 -8.72
CA GLY A 191 -14.59 14.76 -7.79
C GLY A 191 -13.32 14.12 -8.35
N TYR A 192 -13.40 13.50 -9.52
CA TYR A 192 -12.36 12.68 -10.11
C TYR A 192 -11.92 13.16 -11.49
N ARG A 193 -10.63 13.01 -11.82
CA ARG A 193 -10.12 13.23 -13.17
C ARG A 193 -10.42 12.06 -14.09
N HIS A 194 -10.26 10.83 -13.55
CA HIS A 194 -10.55 9.57 -14.23
C HIS A 194 -11.55 8.78 -13.39
N PHE A 195 -12.75 8.57 -13.93
CA PHE A 195 -13.85 7.90 -13.22
C PHE A 195 -14.50 6.84 -14.12
N PRO A 196 -13.73 5.82 -14.60
CA PRO A 196 -14.29 4.72 -15.37
C PRO A 196 -15.21 3.87 -14.52
N GLN A 197 -16.08 3.10 -15.18
CA GLN A 197 -16.94 2.15 -14.48
C GLN A 197 -16.12 0.96 -13.98
N THR A 198 -16.17 0.67 -12.68
CA THR A 198 -15.56 -0.52 -12.07
C THR A 198 -16.32 -1.78 -12.52
N SER A 199 -15.62 -2.81 -12.98
CA SER A 199 -16.22 -4.08 -13.39
C SER A 199 -16.41 -5.04 -12.22
N ASP A 200 -17.23 -6.09 -12.39
CA ASP A 200 -17.39 -7.14 -11.38
C ASP A 200 -16.08 -7.94 -11.21
N GLU A 201 -15.33 -8.14 -12.29
CA GLU A 201 -14.04 -8.83 -12.30
C GLU A 201 -12.99 -8.05 -11.51
N GLU A 202 -12.96 -6.73 -11.63
CA GLU A 202 -12.11 -5.84 -10.84
C GLU A 202 -12.44 -5.93 -9.35
N VAL A 203 -13.71 -5.90 -8.98
CA VAL A 203 -14.17 -6.08 -7.59
C VAL A 203 -13.66 -7.40 -7.01
N ILE A 204 -13.84 -8.49 -7.74
CA ILE A 204 -13.43 -9.84 -7.32
C ILE A 204 -11.89 -9.88 -7.14
N ALA A 205 -11.13 -9.35 -8.09
CA ALA A 205 -9.68 -9.34 -8.03
C ALA A 205 -9.16 -8.54 -6.82
N LEU A 206 -9.80 -7.42 -6.47
CA LEU A 206 -9.44 -6.62 -5.30
C LEU A 206 -9.74 -7.36 -3.98
N LEU A 207 -10.88 -8.05 -3.89
CA LEU A 207 -11.23 -8.87 -2.72
C LEU A 207 -10.26 -10.05 -2.55
N ASP A 208 -9.89 -10.72 -3.63
CA ASP A 208 -8.92 -11.82 -3.60
C ASP A 208 -7.55 -11.31 -3.13
N ARG A 209 -7.06 -10.21 -3.69
CA ARG A 209 -5.78 -9.57 -3.28
C ARG A 209 -5.78 -9.11 -1.83
N ALA A 210 -6.87 -8.52 -1.35
CA ALA A 210 -6.97 -8.09 0.06
C ALA A 210 -6.84 -9.27 1.02
N ARG A 211 -7.45 -10.40 0.68
CA ARG A 211 -7.40 -11.61 1.48
C ARG A 211 -6.01 -12.26 1.45
N ASP A 212 -5.41 -12.36 0.25
CA ASP A 212 -4.09 -12.96 0.11
C ASP A 212 -3.05 -12.12 0.88
N GLY A 213 -3.15 -10.79 0.83
CA GLY A 213 -2.34 -9.89 1.67
C GLY A 213 -2.56 -10.06 3.18
N LEU A 214 -3.78 -10.41 3.61
CA LEU A 214 -4.06 -10.73 5.02
C LEU A 214 -3.64 -12.16 5.37
N ALA A 215 -3.74 -13.13 4.45
CA ALA A 215 -3.30 -14.50 4.64
C ALA A 215 -1.76 -14.58 4.69
N GLU A 216 -1.09 -13.79 3.86
CA GLU A 216 0.36 -13.58 3.94
C GLU A 216 0.75 -12.88 5.25
N GLY A 217 -0.07 -11.93 5.73
CA GLY A 217 0.05 -11.31 7.05
C GLY A 217 -0.27 -12.25 8.22
N ALA A 218 -1.15 -13.24 8.03
CA ALA A 218 -1.58 -14.19 9.07
C ALA A 218 -0.76 -15.50 9.05
N SER A 219 -0.20 -15.91 7.91
CA SER A 219 0.72 -17.05 7.77
C SER A 219 2.19 -16.65 8.01
N ALA A 220 2.53 -15.39 7.88
CA ALA A 220 3.65 -14.82 8.59
C ALA A 220 3.24 -14.84 10.07
N GLY A 221 3.60 -15.92 10.77
CA GLY A 221 3.38 -16.08 12.21
C GLY A 221 3.70 -14.77 12.90
N ALA A 222 3.04 -14.45 14.00
CA ALA A 222 3.25 -13.25 14.77
C ALA A 222 4.74 -12.90 14.75
N VAL A 223 5.11 -11.97 13.86
CA VAL A 223 6.46 -11.42 13.89
C VAL A 223 6.43 -10.63 15.18
N ASP A 224 7.16 -11.08 16.17
CA ASP A 224 7.37 -10.31 17.38
C ASP A 224 7.74 -8.87 16.97
N PRO A 225 7.26 -7.87 17.71
CA PRO A 225 7.58 -6.48 17.37
C PRO A 225 9.10 -6.38 17.19
N PRO A 226 9.58 -5.64 16.19
CA PRO A 226 11.01 -5.55 15.94
C PRO A 226 11.72 -5.12 17.22
N LEU A 227 12.92 -5.66 17.44
CA LEU A 227 13.76 -5.33 18.60
C LEU A 227 14.01 -3.81 18.68
N ARG A 228 14.10 -3.15 17.50
CA ARG A 228 14.15 -1.69 17.34
C ARG A 228 13.38 -1.28 16.10
N ASP A 229 12.61 -0.20 16.20
CA ASP A 229 11.90 0.47 15.10
C ASP A 229 11.80 1.95 15.42
N GLU A 230 12.83 2.73 15.06
CA GLU A 230 12.98 4.09 15.55
C GLU A 230 13.68 5.04 14.56
N GLU A 231 13.40 6.32 14.70
CA GLU A 231 14.17 7.38 14.04
C GLU A 231 15.55 7.49 14.70
N VAL A 232 16.59 7.50 13.89
CA VAL A 232 17.98 7.61 14.33
C VAL A 232 18.66 8.80 13.68
N THR A 233 19.68 9.34 14.38
CA THR A 233 20.60 10.29 13.77
C THR A 233 21.91 9.58 13.50
N VAL A 234 22.28 9.50 12.24
CA VAL A 234 23.47 8.77 11.77
C VAL A 234 24.60 9.76 11.57
N THR A 235 25.74 9.49 12.20
CA THR A 235 26.98 10.23 11.93
C THR A 235 27.61 9.66 10.66
N ALA A 236 27.64 10.47 9.61
CA ALA A 236 28.18 10.10 8.31
C ALA A 236 29.30 11.09 7.91
N GLY A 237 30.53 10.79 8.33
CA GLY A 237 31.66 11.72 8.22
C GLY A 237 31.40 13.01 8.98
N PRO A 238 31.51 14.19 8.34
CA PRO A 238 31.25 15.47 8.98
C PRO A 238 29.78 15.81 9.12
N ALA A 239 28.86 15.02 8.53
CA ALA A 239 27.43 15.31 8.51
C ALA A 239 26.65 14.40 9.46
N MET A 240 25.57 14.96 10.00
CA MET A 240 24.54 14.25 10.76
C MET A 240 23.31 14.13 9.88
N VAL A 241 22.93 12.91 9.52
CA VAL A 241 21.78 12.65 8.66
C VAL A 241 20.70 11.89 9.41
N ALA A 242 19.43 12.17 9.08
CA ALA A 242 18.31 11.48 9.68
C ALA A 242 18.11 10.11 9.02
N GLY A 243 17.78 9.11 9.80
CA GLY A 243 17.48 7.75 9.35
C GLY A 243 16.36 7.13 10.14
N HIS A 244 15.82 6.03 9.62
CA HIS A 244 14.88 5.14 10.27
C HIS A 244 15.46 3.73 10.27
N LEU A 245 15.73 3.20 11.46
CA LEU A 245 16.37 1.90 11.68
C LEU A 245 15.34 0.92 12.21
N THR A 246 15.16 -0.19 11.49
CA THR A 246 14.32 -1.31 11.93
C THR A 246 15.18 -2.56 12.08
N ILE A 247 15.18 -3.18 13.26
CA ILE A 247 15.92 -4.41 13.56
C ILE A 247 14.91 -5.46 14.02
N PRO A 248 14.59 -6.50 13.21
CA PRO A 248 13.76 -7.63 13.63
C PRO A 248 14.49 -8.49 14.67
N GLU A 249 13.80 -9.43 15.29
CA GLU A 249 14.44 -10.44 16.12
C GLU A 249 15.38 -11.33 15.30
N ASN A 250 16.56 -11.60 15.85
CA ASN A 250 17.60 -12.46 15.24
C ASN A 250 17.91 -12.09 13.77
N PRO A 251 18.33 -10.84 13.49
CA PRO A 251 18.56 -10.40 12.12
C PRO A 251 19.73 -11.15 11.48
N THR A 252 19.56 -11.60 10.24
CA THR A 252 20.59 -12.31 9.48
C THR A 252 21.49 -11.39 8.65
N GLY A 253 21.16 -10.11 8.55
CA GLY A 253 21.89 -9.07 7.84
C GLY A 253 21.18 -7.72 7.93
N ILE A 254 21.81 -6.68 7.43
CA ILE A 254 21.23 -5.33 7.36
C ILE A 254 21.30 -4.76 5.95
N VAL A 255 20.19 -4.19 5.46
CA VAL A 255 20.11 -3.53 4.16
C VAL A 255 20.01 -2.02 4.33
N VAL A 256 20.97 -1.30 3.74
CA VAL A 256 21.02 0.18 3.73
C VAL A 256 20.44 0.69 2.42
N PHE A 257 19.49 1.62 2.51
CA PHE A 257 18.76 2.15 1.37
C PHE A 257 19.35 3.46 0.86
N ALA A 258 19.75 3.48 -0.41
CA ALA A 258 20.17 4.67 -1.14
C ALA A 258 19.02 5.15 -2.04
N HIS A 259 18.34 6.21 -1.63
CA HIS A 259 17.21 6.78 -2.39
C HIS A 259 17.67 7.54 -3.64
N GLY A 260 16.79 7.68 -4.64
CA GLY A 260 17.05 8.47 -5.84
C GLY A 260 16.91 9.98 -5.62
N SER A 261 17.31 10.75 -6.62
CA SER A 261 17.15 12.21 -6.63
C SER A 261 15.68 12.62 -6.47
N GLY A 262 15.42 13.62 -5.61
CA GLY A 262 14.06 14.09 -5.30
C GLY A 262 13.25 13.12 -4.41
N SER A 263 13.90 12.17 -3.76
CA SER A 263 13.33 11.22 -2.81
C SER A 263 14.01 11.38 -1.44
N SER A 264 13.55 10.65 -0.42
CA SER A 264 14.10 10.68 0.94
C SER A 264 13.88 9.31 1.61
N ARG A 265 14.31 9.19 2.88
CA ARG A 265 14.00 8.04 3.75
C ARG A 265 12.50 7.75 3.86
N HIS A 266 11.64 8.73 3.57
CA HIS A 266 10.18 8.58 3.59
C HIS A 266 9.57 8.03 2.29
N SER A 267 10.39 7.67 1.29
CA SER A 267 9.92 7.09 0.03
C SER A 267 8.95 5.92 0.25
N PRO A 268 7.68 6.01 -0.18
CA PRO A 268 6.72 4.91 0.02
C PRO A 268 7.18 3.60 -0.61
N ARG A 269 7.82 3.67 -1.79
CA ARG A 269 8.35 2.51 -2.49
C ARG A 269 9.50 1.83 -1.74
N ASN A 270 10.44 2.61 -1.21
CA ASN A 270 11.55 2.05 -0.43
C ASN A 270 11.07 1.49 0.91
N ARG A 271 10.12 2.17 1.57
CA ARG A 271 9.48 1.67 2.79
C ARG A 271 8.76 0.34 2.57
N TYR A 272 8.05 0.21 1.44
CA TYR A 272 7.40 -1.05 1.08
C TYR A 272 8.42 -2.20 0.95
N VAL A 273 9.52 -1.99 0.21
CA VAL A 273 10.60 -2.99 0.08
C VAL A 273 11.21 -3.30 1.44
N ALA A 274 11.53 -2.28 2.26
CA ALA A 274 12.07 -2.46 3.61
C ALA A 274 11.16 -3.33 4.49
N THR A 275 9.83 -3.09 4.46
CA THR A 275 8.86 -3.92 5.20
C THR A 275 8.93 -5.39 4.79
N VAL A 276 9.08 -5.68 3.48
CA VAL A 276 9.22 -7.07 2.99
C VAL A 276 10.52 -7.69 3.51
N LEU A 277 11.63 -6.94 3.49
CA LEU A 277 12.92 -7.40 4.01
C LEU A 277 12.89 -7.64 5.52
N ASN A 278 12.26 -6.75 6.30
CA ASN A 278 12.11 -6.92 7.75
C ASN A 278 11.33 -8.19 8.10
N ARG A 279 10.25 -8.49 7.36
CA ARG A 279 9.48 -9.74 7.52
C ARG A 279 10.31 -10.99 7.22
N ALA A 280 11.33 -10.88 6.38
CA ALA A 280 12.26 -11.96 6.07
C ALA A 280 13.46 -12.05 7.05
N GLY A 281 13.43 -11.30 8.16
CA GLY A 281 14.49 -11.32 9.17
C GLY A 281 15.72 -10.50 8.82
N LEU A 282 15.61 -9.52 7.91
CA LEU A 282 16.68 -8.59 7.57
C LEU A 282 16.44 -7.25 8.26
N ALA A 283 17.44 -6.70 8.94
CA ALA A 283 17.39 -5.32 9.42
C ALA A 283 17.44 -4.34 8.25
N THR A 284 16.88 -3.15 8.42
CA THR A 284 16.92 -2.10 7.38
C THR A 284 17.23 -0.73 7.95
N LEU A 285 18.01 0.04 7.20
CA LEU A 285 18.24 1.46 7.46
C LEU A 285 17.86 2.28 6.23
N LEU A 286 16.78 3.07 6.36
CA LEU A 286 16.42 4.10 5.41
C LEU A 286 16.93 5.43 5.94
N PHE A 287 17.77 6.14 5.19
CA PHE A 287 18.32 7.41 5.65
C PHE A 287 18.38 8.43 4.50
N ASP A 288 18.46 9.71 4.85
CA ASP A 288 18.63 10.77 3.88
C ASP A 288 20.11 10.90 3.50
N LEU A 289 20.42 10.76 2.21
CA LEU A 289 21.81 10.82 1.70
C LEU A 289 22.46 12.18 1.87
N LEU A 290 21.65 13.23 1.99
CA LEU A 290 22.08 14.61 2.17
C LEU A 290 21.36 15.23 3.36
N THR A 291 22.03 16.18 4.01
CA THR A 291 21.35 17.06 4.97
C THR A 291 20.44 18.04 4.24
N PRO A 292 19.41 18.63 4.89
CA PRO A 292 18.55 19.66 4.27
C PRO A 292 19.33 20.89 3.76
N ALA A 293 20.53 21.17 4.32
CA ALA A 293 21.38 22.24 3.87
C ALA A 293 22.12 21.88 2.57
N GLU A 294 22.62 20.65 2.47
CA GLU A 294 23.31 20.12 1.29
C GLU A 294 22.35 19.94 0.10
N GLU A 295 21.11 19.49 0.36
CA GLU A 295 20.09 19.26 -0.67
C GLU A 295 19.66 20.54 -1.39
N ARG A 296 19.76 21.71 -0.76
CA ARG A 296 19.50 23.01 -1.39
C ARG A 296 20.44 23.30 -2.55
N ASN A 297 21.64 22.73 -2.55
CA ASN A 297 22.52 22.76 -3.71
C ASN A 297 22.22 21.59 -4.63
N ARG A 298 21.55 21.87 -5.74
CA ARG A 298 21.15 20.84 -6.70
C ARG A 298 22.32 20.02 -7.27
N ALA A 299 23.53 20.56 -7.30
CA ALA A 299 24.70 19.81 -7.72
C ALA A 299 24.98 18.61 -6.82
N ASN A 300 24.81 18.75 -5.51
CA ASN A 300 25.03 17.66 -4.55
C ASN A 300 24.09 16.46 -4.76
N VAL A 301 22.86 16.73 -5.22
CA VAL A 301 21.86 15.68 -5.47
C VAL A 301 22.29 14.69 -6.57
N PHE A 302 23.19 15.14 -7.45
CA PHE A 302 23.74 14.34 -8.55
C PHE A 302 25.24 14.06 -8.39
N ASP A 303 25.83 14.46 -7.28
CA ASP A 303 27.24 14.17 -6.94
C ASP A 303 27.34 12.75 -6.40
N ILE A 304 27.58 11.79 -7.28
CA ILE A 304 27.62 10.36 -6.98
C ILE A 304 28.75 10.03 -5.97
N GLU A 305 29.90 10.72 -6.07
CA GLU A 305 31.03 10.51 -5.15
C GLU A 305 30.65 10.97 -3.73
N LEU A 306 30.02 12.12 -3.57
CA LEU A 306 29.50 12.60 -2.29
C LEU A 306 28.47 11.61 -1.70
N LEU A 307 27.51 11.16 -2.50
CA LEU A 307 26.47 10.23 -2.05
C LEU A 307 27.05 8.85 -1.69
N ALA A 308 28.02 8.37 -2.45
CA ALA A 308 28.73 7.13 -2.17
C ALA A 308 29.57 7.22 -0.90
N GLY A 309 30.32 8.30 -0.72
CA GLY A 309 31.05 8.58 0.51
C GLY A 309 30.15 8.53 1.74
N ARG A 310 28.93 9.10 1.62
CA ARG A 310 27.92 9.07 2.68
C ARG A 310 27.47 7.64 3.03
N LEU A 311 27.25 6.78 2.01
CA LEU A 311 26.94 5.36 2.22
C LEU A 311 28.08 4.61 2.93
N VAL A 312 29.33 4.86 2.55
CA VAL A 312 30.49 4.26 3.21
C VAL A 312 30.54 4.67 4.68
N ASP A 313 30.39 5.98 4.98
CA ASP A 313 30.40 6.50 6.34
C ASP A 313 29.28 5.90 7.20
N VAL A 314 28.07 5.77 6.64
CA VAL A 314 26.90 5.12 7.29
C VAL A 314 27.20 3.65 7.57
N THR A 315 27.85 2.95 6.65
CA THR A 315 28.25 1.54 6.85
C THR A 315 29.27 1.40 7.99
N LEU A 316 30.23 2.32 8.08
CA LEU A 316 31.18 2.36 9.20
C LEU A 316 30.49 2.71 10.52
N TRP A 317 29.50 3.59 10.49
CA TRP A 317 28.69 3.87 11.68
C TRP A 317 27.91 2.62 12.14
N LEU A 318 27.29 1.87 11.25
CA LEU A 318 26.61 0.60 11.58
C LEU A 318 27.57 -0.42 12.18
N ALA A 319 28.80 -0.51 11.69
CA ALA A 319 29.83 -1.37 12.24
C ALA A 319 30.29 -0.98 13.67
N SER A 320 29.96 0.24 14.11
CA SER A 320 30.24 0.72 15.48
C SER A 320 29.05 0.55 16.45
N GLN A 321 27.86 0.18 15.95
CA GLN A 321 26.68 0.01 16.79
C GLN A 321 26.59 -1.42 17.32
N PRO A 322 26.30 -1.63 18.62
CA PRO A 322 26.26 -2.97 19.23
C PRO A 322 25.35 -3.96 18.50
N ASP A 323 24.17 -3.50 18.06
CA ASP A 323 23.11 -4.33 17.49
C ASP A 323 23.32 -4.67 16.00
N THR A 324 24.23 -3.97 15.32
CA THR A 324 24.46 -4.13 13.87
C THR A 324 25.91 -4.44 13.48
N ALA A 325 26.86 -4.32 14.41
CA ALA A 325 28.30 -4.47 14.15
C ALA A 325 28.67 -5.83 13.53
N SER A 326 27.96 -6.89 13.89
CA SER A 326 28.19 -8.25 13.39
C SER A 326 27.41 -8.61 12.14
N LEU A 327 26.48 -7.74 11.69
CA LEU A 327 25.60 -8.04 10.58
C LEU A 327 26.31 -7.81 9.23
N PRO A 328 26.21 -8.74 8.28
CA PRO A 328 26.62 -8.48 6.91
C PRO A 328 25.73 -7.40 6.29
N VAL A 329 26.36 -6.48 5.54
CA VAL A 329 25.68 -5.30 4.98
C VAL A 329 25.36 -5.51 3.51
N GLY A 330 24.10 -5.22 3.13
CA GLY A 330 23.66 -5.09 1.75
C GLY A 330 23.27 -3.67 1.41
N TYR A 331 23.35 -3.29 0.13
CA TYR A 331 22.86 -2.00 -0.37
C TYR A 331 21.65 -2.17 -1.29
N PHE A 332 20.60 -1.40 -1.06
CA PHE A 332 19.48 -1.25 -1.97
C PHE A 332 19.46 0.15 -2.55
N GLY A 333 19.87 0.30 -3.81
CA GLY A 333 19.91 1.59 -4.51
C GLY A 333 18.74 1.78 -5.48
N ALA A 334 18.18 3.00 -5.51
CA ALA A 334 17.11 3.37 -6.45
C ALA A 334 17.56 4.54 -7.36
N SER A 335 17.37 4.40 -8.69
CA SER A 335 17.73 5.44 -9.67
C SER A 335 19.17 5.94 -9.49
N THR A 336 19.41 7.25 -9.22
CA THR A 336 20.73 7.82 -8.93
C THR A 336 21.38 7.20 -7.69
N GLY A 337 20.58 6.82 -6.67
CA GLY A 337 21.08 6.13 -5.49
C GLY A 337 21.68 4.76 -5.78
N ALA A 338 21.28 4.10 -6.87
CA ALA A 338 21.91 2.86 -7.31
C ALA A 338 23.35 3.09 -7.82
N GLY A 339 23.59 4.19 -8.53
CA GLY A 339 24.96 4.59 -8.91
C GLY A 339 25.85 4.81 -7.68
N ALA A 340 25.33 5.55 -6.69
CA ALA A 340 26.04 5.77 -5.43
C ALA A 340 26.29 4.46 -4.66
N ALA A 341 25.32 3.56 -4.60
CA ALA A 341 25.45 2.24 -3.97
C ALA A 341 26.56 1.38 -4.62
N LEU A 342 26.66 1.41 -5.94
CA LEU A 342 27.71 0.68 -6.67
C LEU A 342 29.11 1.28 -6.45
N VAL A 343 29.23 2.62 -6.45
CA VAL A 343 30.49 3.29 -6.09
C VAL A 343 30.91 2.95 -4.66
N ALA A 344 29.98 3.02 -3.71
CA ALA A 344 30.23 2.67 -2.33
C ALA A 344 30.58 1.18 -2.15
N ALA A 345 29.95 0.27 -2.91
CA ALA A 345 30.27 -1.16 -2.89
C ALA A 345 31.64 -1.50 -3.48
N ALA A 346 32.20 -0.62 -4.31
CA ALA A 346 33.58 -0.73 -4.81
C ALA A 346 34.62 -0.24 -3.80
N ASP A 347 34.23 0.46 -2.73
CA ASP A 347 35.12 0.93 -1.68
C ASP A 347 35.41 -0.22 -0.68
N PRO A 348 36.70 -0.63 -0.51
CA PRO A 348 37.04 -1.76 0.34
C PRO A 348 36.73 -1.54 1.84
N ARG A 349 36.51 -0.31 2.26
CA ARG A 349 36.12 0.02 3.64
C ARG A 349 34.71 -0.41 3.98
N ALA A 350 33.79 -0.40 2.97
CA ALA A 350 32.37 -0.67 3.19
C ALA A 350 32.06 -2.16 3.41
N LYS A 351 32.89 -3.09 2.89
CA LYS A 351 32.73 -4.56 3.01
C LYS A 351 31.29 -5.03 2.69
N VAL A 352 30.74 -4.56 1.57
CA VAL A 352 29.36 -4.86 1.16
C VAL A 352 29.26 -6.31 0.70
N SER A 353 28.25 -7.03 1.20
CA SER A 353 28.02 -8.45 0.92
C SER A 353 27.09 -8.69 -0.26
N ALA A 354 26.17 -7.77 -0.58
CA ALA A 354 25.26 -7.83 -1.70
C ALA A 354 24.74 -6.44 -2.10
N VAL A 355 24.41 -6.27 -3.39
CA VAL A 355 23.79 -5.03 -3.91
C VAL A 355 22.53 -5.36 -4.70
N VAL A 356 21.49 -4.57 -4.51
CA VAL A 356 20.30 -4.55 -5.38
C VAL A 356 20.12 -3.14 -5.94
N SER A 357 20.00 -3.04 -7.25
CA SER A 357 19.74 -1.80 -7.99
C SER A 357 18.32 -1.85 -8.59
N ARG A 358 17.42 -0.96 -8.16
CA ARG A 358 16.06 -0.86 -8.67
C ARG A 358 15.88 0.35 -9.59
N GLY A 359 15.59 0.10 -10.89
CA GLY A 359 15.50 1.17 -11.90
C GLY A 359 16.74 2.05 -11.87
N GLY A 360 17.90 1.42 -11.65
CA GLY A 360 19.13 2.10 -11.34
C GLY A 360 19.82 2.73 -12.54
N ARG A 361 20.64 3.73 -12.25
CA ARG A 361 21.59 4.36 -13.18
C ARG A 361 23.02 3.89 -12.87
N PRO A 362 23.36 2.60 -13.15
CA PRO A 362 24.67 2.06 -12.85
C PRO A 362 25.78 2.71 -13.70
N ASP A 363 25.43 3.31 -14.84
CA ASP A 363 26.34 4.10 -15.67
C ASP A 363 26.99 5.26 -14.88
N LEU A 364 26.31 5.79 -13.86
CA LEU A 364 26.85 6.85 -13.00
C LEU A 364 27.98 6.36 -12.10
N ALA A 365 28.15 5.06 -11.88
CA ALA A 365 29.28 4.49 -11.15
C ALA A 365 30.57 4.42 -12.01
N GLY A 366 30.48 4.60 -13.32
CA GLY A 366 31.61 4.76 -14.20
C GLY A 366 32.68 3.66 -14.03
N ARG A 367 33.94 4.08 -13.76
CA ARG A 367 35.06 3.16 -13.59
C ARG A 367 34.96 2.29 -12.33
N SER A 368 34.20 2.68 -11.34
CA SER A 368 34.04 1.92 -10.09
C SER A 368 33.36 0.56 -10.32
N LEU A 369 32.60 0.38 -11.41
CA LEU A 369 31.97 -0.91 -11.75
C LEU A 369 32.99 -2.05 -11.82
N ALA A 370 34.19 -1.80 -12.33
CA ALA A 370 35.25 -2.82 -12.43
C ALA A 370 35.79 -3.30 -11.06
N ASN A 371 35.46 -2.61 -9.98
CA ASN A 371 35.87 -2.95 -8.62
C ASN A 371 34.71 -3.49 -7.77
N VAL A 372 33.49 -3.58 -8.30
CA VAL A 372 32.35 -4.15 -7.59
C VAL A 372 32.43 -5.66 -7.59
N VAL A 373 32.88 -6.23 -6.48
CA VAL A 373 32.99 -7.69 -6.29
C VAL A 373 31.74 -8.29 -5.59
N ALA A 374 30.96 -7.46 -4.90
CA ALA A 374 29.72 -7.89 -4.25
C ALA A 374 28.70 -8.42 -5.27
N PRO A 375 28.07 -9.58 -5.00
CA PRO A 375 26.95 -10.06 -5.81
C PRO A 375 25.91 -8.95 -6.01
N THR A 376 25.57 -8.67 -7.27
CA THR A 376 24.71 -7.54 -7.64
C THR A 376 23.51 -8.00 -8.45
N LEU A 377 22.32 -7.56 -8.06
CA LEU A 377 21.08 -7.74 -8.82
C LEU A 377 20.61 -6.40 -9.38
N LEU A 378 20.49 -6.32 -10.71
CA LEU A 378 19.97 -5.17 -11.42
C LEU A 378 18.50 -5.44 -11.79
N ILE A 379 17.55 -4.67 -11.22
CA ILE A 379 16.13 -4.82 -11.49
C ILE A 379 15.66 -3.62 -12.32
N VAL A 380 15.14 -3.87 -13.52
CA VAL A 380 14.75 -2.83 -14.48
C VAL A 380 13.33 -3.06 -14.98
N GLY A 381 12.56 -1.99 -15.17
CA GLY A 381 11.23 -2.06 -15.77
C GLY A 381 11.30 -2.38 -17.26
N GLY A 382 10.46 -3.30 -17.74
CA GLY A 382 10.47 -3.76 -19.14
C GLY A 382 10.07 -2.69 -20.17
N ARG A 383 9.52 -1.55 -19.71
CA ARG A 383 9.21 -0.39 -20.56
C ARG A 383 10.27 0.71 -20.49
N ASP A 384 11.34 0.51 -19.72
CA ASP A 384 12.43 1.49 -19.55
C ASP A 384 13.64 1.09 -20.39
N GLU A 385 13.46 1.10 -21.72
CA GLU A 385 14.42 0.60 -22.70
C GLU A 385 15.81 1.21 -22.54
N VAL A 386 15.88 2.52 -22.32
CA VAL A 386 17.17 3.22 -22.13
C VAL A 386 17.90 2.69 -20.90
N VAL A 387 17.18 2.50 -19.79
CA VAL A 387 17.76 2.01 -18.54
C VAL A 387 18.13 0.51 -18.67
N ILE A 388 17.38 -0.28 -19.44
CA ILE A 388 17.75 -1.67 -19.74
C ILE A 388 19.14 -1.72 -20.40
N GLU A 389 19.39 -0.92 -21.45
CA GLU A 389 20.70 -0.89 -22.11
C GLU A 389 21.84 -0.46 -21.18
N LEU A 390 21.59 0.55 -20.32
CA LEU A 390 22.57 1.01 -19.35
C LEU A 390 22.93 -0.09 -18.34
N ASN A 391 21.93 -0.85 -17.89
CA ASN A 391 22.14 -1.96 -16.94
C ASN A 391 22.84 -3.17 -17.61
N GLN A 392 22.55 -3.49 -18.86
CA GLN A 392 23.28 -4.52 -19.62
C GLN A 392 24.77 -4.19 -19.77
N ARG A 393 25.08 -2.93 -20.09
CA ARG A 393 26.48 -2.46 -20.18
C ARG A 393 27.19 -2.53 -18.84
N ALA A 394 26.50 -2.13 -17.75
CA ALA A 394 27.05 -2.22 -16.40
C ALA A 394 27.28 -3.67 -15.97
N GLN A 395 26.35 -4.57 -16.28
CA GLN A 395 26.50 -6.00 -16.01
C GLN A 395 27.77 -6.57 -16.67
N ALA A 396 28.03 -6.21 -17.93
CA ALA A 396 29.23 -6.65 -18.64
C ALA A 396 30.54 -6.05 -18.08
N ALA A 397 30.47 -4.94 -17.35
CA ALA A 397 31.64 -4.26 -16.79
C ALA A 397 32.00 -4.71 -15.36
N MET A 398 31.10 -5.41 -14.67
CA MET A 398 31.31 -5.89 -13.30
C MET A 398 31.97 -7.27 -13.29
N PRO A 399 33.07 -7.46 -12.51
CA PRO A 399 33.79 -8.74 -12.42
C PRO A 399 33.08 -9.78 -11.55
N GLY A 400 32.25 -9.33 -10.62
CA GLY A 400 31.50 -10.16 -9.68
C GLY A 400 30.24 -10.80 -10.29
N LYS A 401 29.55 -11.63 -9.49
CA LYS A 401 28.23 -12.16 -9.87
C LYS A 401 27.25 -10.99 -10.06
N CYS A 402 26.79 -10.80 -11.29
CA CYS A 402 25.82 -9.75 -11.63
C CYS A 402 24.66 -10.31 -12.45
N GLU A 403 23.45 -10.21 -11.93
CA GLU A 403 22.23 -10.67 -12.57
C GLU A 403 21.34 -9.48 -12.98
N LEU A 404 20.69 -9.60 -14.13
CA LEU A 404 19.73 -8.61 -14.63
C LEU A 404 18.34 -9.22 -14.64
N ALA A 405 17.42 -8.65 -13.90
CA ALA A 405 16.01 -9.01 -13.86
C ALA A 405 15.16 -7.91 -14.51
N ILE A 406 14.43 -8.25 -15.55
CA ILE A 406 13.49 -7.33 -16.22
C ILE A 406 12.08 -7.63 -15.72
N VAL A 407 11.40 -6.62 -15.13
CA VAL A 407 10.03 -6.73 -14.69
C VAL A 407 9.09 -6.37 -15.83
N PRO A 408 8.34 -7.33 -16.40
CA PRO A 408 7.49 -7.08 -17.56
C PRO A 408 6.44 -6.02 -17.29
N GLY A 409 6.23 -5.11 -18.24
CA GLY A 409 5.20 -4.08 -18.17
C GLY A 409 5.49 -2.92 -17.21
N ALA A 410 6.55 -2.98 -16.41
CA ALA A 410 6.93 -1.92 -15.49
C ALA A 410 7.61 -0.74 -16.20
N THR A 411 7.30 0.46 -15.77
CA THR A 411 8.05 1.69 -16.09
C THR A 411 9.18 1.92 -15.08
N HIS A 412 9.90 3.05 -15.20
CA HIS A 412 11.02 3.40 -14.32
C HIS A 412 10.67 3.41 -12.82
N LEU A 413 9.46 3.80 -12.48
CA LEU A 413 9.04 3.97 -11.09
C LEU A 413 8.35 2.73 -10.49
N PHE A 414 8.04 1.71 -11.31
CA PHE A 414 7.33 0.50 -10.89
C PHE A 414 5.98 0.84 -10.22
N GLU A 415 5.20 1.69 -10.87
CA GLU A 415 3.90 2.15 -10.37
C GLU A 415 2.74 1.24 -10.85
N GLU A 416 3.00 0.40 -11.82
CA GLU A 416 2.03 -0.54 -12.35
C GLU A 416 1.72 -1.65 -11.32
N PRO A 417 0.45 -2.11 -11.27
CA PRO A 417 0.03 -3.12 -10.29
C PRO A 417 0.90 -4.38 -10.34
N GLY A 418 1.37 -4.83 -9.17
CA GLY A 418 2.18 -6.03 -9.02
C GLY A 418 3.67 -5.88 -9.35
N THR A 419 4.10 -4.75 -9.92
CA THR A 419 5.50 -4.56 -10.34
C THR A 419 6.42 -4.26 -9.16
N LEU A 420 5.97 -3.47 -8.20
CA LEU A 420 6.74 -3.18 -6.99
C LEU A 420 6.82 -4.40 -6.06
N GLU A 421 5.77 -5.19 -6.00
CA GLU A 421 5.72 -6.48 -5.31
C GLU A 421 6.76 -7.44 -5.88
N GLN A 422 6.87 -7.52 -7.20
CA GLN A 422 7.89 -8.33 -7.86
C GLN A 422 9.31 -7.82 -7.57
N VAL A 423 9.53 -6.51 -7.56
CA VAL A 423 10.81 -5.91 -7.14
C VAL A 423 11.15 -6.31 -5.71
N ALA A 424 10.19 -6.17 -4.77
CA ALA A 424 10.41 -6.47 -3.37
C ALA A 424 10.74 -7.95 -3.15
N LYS A 425 10.04 -8.86 -3.87
CA LYS A 425 10.33 -10.29 -3.84
C LYS A 425 11.74 -10.60 -4.36
N LEU A 426 12.10 -10.09 -5.53
CA LEU A 426 13.43 -10.29 -6.13
C LEU A 426 14.55 -9.78 -5.21
N ALA A 427 14.35 -8.59 -4.60
CA ALA A 427 15.32 -8.02 -3.66
C ALA A 427 15.43 -8.85 -2.39
N CYS A 428 14.29 -9.33 -1.86
CA CYS A 428 14.25 -10.17 -0.68
C CYS A 428 14.99 -11.49 -0.91
N ASP A 429 14.64 -12.22 -1.96
CA ASP A 429 15.28 -13.47 -2.31
C ASP A 429 16.80 -13.29 -2.45
N TRP A 430 17.25 -12.23 -3.15
CA TRP A 430 18.65 -11.90 -3.34
C TRP A 430 19.39 -11.64 -2.02
N PHE A 431 18.85 -10.82 -1.15
CA PHE A 431 19.51 -10.50 0.11
C PHE A 431 19.50 -11.68 1.08
N VAL A 432 18.43 -12.46 1.17
CA VAL A 432 18.38 -13.67 1.98
C VAL A 432 19.45 -14.66 1.53
N ASP A 433 19.61 -14.90 0.23
CA ASP A 433 20.61 -15.82 -0.31
C ASP A 433 22.06 -15.37 -0.03
N HIS A 434 22.32 -14.06 -0.05
CA HIS A 434 23.71 -13.55 0.02
C HIS A 434 24.10 -13.01 1.39
N LEU A 435 23.15 -12.67 2.29
CA LEU A 435 23.46 -12.19 3.64
C LEU A 435 23.36 -13.33 4.67
N SER A 436 22.37 -14.25 4.55
CA SER A 436 22.19 -15.32 5.55
C SER A 436 23.31 -16.37 5.52
N GLN A 437 23.95 -16.63 4.38
CA GLN A 437 25.03 -17.61 4.27
C GLN A 437 26.33 -17.20 4.99
N LEU A 438 26.52 -15.92 5.27
CA LEU A 438 27.71 -15.41 5.97
C LEU A 438 27.58 -15.52 7.50
N ALA A 439 26.36 -15.61 8.03
CA ALA A 439 26.11 -15.77 9.48
C ALA A 439 26.44 -17.19 9.99
N VAL A 440 26.64 -18.19 9.11
CA VAL A 440 26.80 -19.61 9.44
C VAL A 440 28.28 -20.10 9.39
N ARG A 441 29.23 -19.26 9.04
CA ARG A 441 30.66 -19.68 9.11
C ARG A 441 31.16 -19.50 10.54
N PRO A 442 31.36 -20.59 11.33
CA PRO A 442 32.09 -20.49 12.57
C PRO A 442 33.51 -20.06 12.25
N VAL A 443 34.03 -19.09 12.98
CA VAL A 443 35.46 -18.76 12.99
C VAL A 443 36.17 -20.04 13.38
N GLY A 444 36.68 -20.76 12.38
CA GLY A 444 37.52 -21.93 12.57
C GLY A 444 38.84 -21.45 13.17
N GLY A 445 39.22 -22.15 14.21
CA GLY A 445 40.36 -21.90 15.06
C GLY A 445 41.73 -21.92 14.39
#